data_7916338aa70b885d6bdd0870024d7565
#
_entry.id   7916338aa70b885d6bdd0870024d7565
#
_cell.length_a   1.000
_cell.length_b   1.000
_cell.length_c   1.000
_cell.angle_alpha   90.00
_cell.angle_beta   90.00
_cell.angle_gamma   90.00
#
_symmetry.space_group_name_H-M   'P 1'
#
loop_
_entity.id
_entity.type
_entity.pdbx_description
1 polymer ?
#
loop_
_entity_poly.entity_id
_entity_poly.type
_entity_poly.pdbx_seq_one_letter_code
_entity_poly.pdbx_strand_id
1 'polypeptide(L)'
;MLRNVKQYLRPTTIEEAVTLAQTNPHACYLGGGAWVVAQGDPQLETVVDLQGLGLDKIESDVEGVRLGARVTLQQLLEEAAVSELADGLLATAADYTQSHTLREQGTLGGTLIVAGPADPLTTALLVLDTDVRYADPVLHTAPFTSFVAYRDRLIRTRVLLTELLVKRPPVRSAAAFEGVGRSPKDRPIVCAAAYVAVEEGLPTEVRLALGGADSRPVRLLKTEHLLKGQLLTAAKVTAALAPALAELHPTADFLGSVEYRLEMAEVLGRRALLAAWERARRA
;
A
#
# COMPACT_ATOMS: atom_id res chain seq x y z
N MET A 1 -18.73 -15.34 9.56
CA MET A 1 -20.12 -14.83 9.69
C MET A 1 -20.22 -14.06 10.99
N LEU A 2 -20.67 -12.82 10.95
CA LEU A 2 -20.81 -11.93 12.13
C LEU A 2 -22.04 -12.34 12.96
N ARG A 3 -21.84 -13.22 13.93
CA ARG A 3 -22.97 -13.84 14.70
C ARG A 3 -23.42 -13.02 15.89
N ASN A 4 -22.55 -12.17 16.44
CA ASN A 4 -22.79 -11.44 17.69
C ASN A 4 -23.02 -9.94 17.49
N VAL A 5 -23.19 -9.49 16.26
CA VAL A 5 -23.47 -8.08 15.96
C VAL A 5 -24.87 -7.73 16.46
N LYS A 6 -24.92 -6.79 17.41
CA LYS A 6 -26.14 -6.27 18.03
C LYS A 6 -26.57 -4.92 17.43
N GLN A 7 -25.59 -4.14 16.93
CA GLN A 7 -25.83 -2.81 16.38
C GLN A 7 -25.18 -2.65 15.02
N TYR A 8 -25.90 -2.07 14.09
CA TYR A 8 -25.44 -1.68 12.76
C TYR A 8 -25.74 -0.19 12.59
N LEU A 9 -24.72 0.64 12.66
CA LEU A 9 -24.82 2.10 12.71
C LEU A 9 -24.35 2.70 11.39
N ARG A 10 -25.07 3.67 10.86
CA ARG A 10 -24.75 4.39 9.62
C ARG A 10 -24.57 5.88 9.90
N PRO A 11 -23.38 6.30 10.32
CA PRO A 11 -23.08 7.71 10.55
C PRO A 11 -23.18 8.49 9.24
N THR A 12 -23.49 9.76 9.37
CA THR A 12 -23.58 10.73 8.25
C THR A 12 -22.36 11.66 8.20
N THR A 13 -21.56 11.67 9.26
CA THR A 13 -20.32 12.48 9.32
C THR A 13 -19.14 11.64 9.79
N ILE A 14 -17.93 12.08 9.42
CA ILE A 14 -16.67 11.43 9.84
C ILE A 14 -16.53 11.49 11.36
N GLU A 15 -16.85 12.64 11.96
CA GLU A 15 -16.78 12.84 13.41
C GLU A 15 -17.71 11.88 14.18
N GLU A 16 -18.94 11.72 13.70
CA GLU A 16 -19.89 10.76 14.25
C GLU A 16 -19.35 9.33 14.15
N ALA A 17 -18.80 8.94 12.99
CA ALA A 17 -18.24 7.60 12.78
C ALA A 17 -17.09 7.30 13.75
N VAL A 18 -16.18 8.25 13.95
CA VAL A 18 -15.05 8.11 14.87
C VAL A 18 -15.55 8.00 16.31
N THR A 19 -16.47 8.88 16.71
CA THR A 19 -17.05 8.88 18.06
C THR A 19 -17.72 7.53 18.36
N LEU A 20 -18.53 7.02 17.44
CA LEU A 20 -19.21 5.71 17.58
C LEU A 20 -18.21 4.56 17.72
N ALA A 21 -17.12 4.57 16.96
CA ALA A 21 -16.11 3.53 17.04
C ALA A 21 -15.28 3.61 18.32
N GLN A 22 -14.93 4.82 18.77
CA GLN A 22 -14.10 5.02 19.98
C GLN A 22 -14.86 4.76 21.28
N THR A 23 -16.16 5.07 21.32
CA THR A 23 -16.99 4.86 22.51
C THR A 23 -17.46 3.41 22.70
N ASN A 24 -17.36 2.56 21.65
CA ASN A 24 -17.76 1.17 21.69
C ASN A 24 -16.54 0.24 21.59
N PRO A 25 -16.08 -0.41 22.67
CA PRO A 25 -14.88 -1.24 22.68
C PRO A 25 -14.96 -2.45 21.73
N HIS A 26 -16.17 -2.90 21.37
CA HIS A 26 -16.41 -4.01 20.44
C HIS A 26 -16.97 -3.55 19.08
N ALA A 27 -16.62 -2.32 18.67
CA ALA A 27 -16.99 -1.79 17.37
C ALA A 27 -15.88 -1.98 16.32
N CYS A 28 -16.25 -2.09 15.05
CA CYS A 28 -15.34 -1.96 13.91
C CYS A 28 -15.96 -1.10 12.81
N TYR A 29 -15.10 -0.46 12.01
CA TYR A 29 -15.52 0.17 10.78
C TYR A 29 -15.78 -0.87 9.69
N LEU A 30 -16.83 -0.65 8.91
CA LEU A 30 -17.18 -1.45 7.75
C LEU A 30 -16.98 -0.63 6.47
N GLY A 31 -15.89 -0.86 5.75
CA GLY A 31 -15.67 -0.30 4.41
C GLY A 31 -16.41 -1.09 3.34
N GLY A 32 -15.94 -2.29 3.03
CA GLY A 32 -16.55 -3.23 2.07
C GLY A 32 -16.80 -4.62 2.66
N GLY A 33 -16.30 -4.91 3.87
CA GLY A 33 -16.62 -6.09 4.65
C GLY A 33 -15.78 -7.33 4.38
N ALA A 34 -14.98 -7.38 3.34
CA ALA A 34 -14.24 -8.58 2.94
C ALA A 34 -13.43 -9.20 4.11
N TRP A 35 -12.68 -8.39 4.83
CA TRP A 35 -11.85 -8.86 5.95
C TRP A 35 -12.66 -9.11 7.22
N VAL A 36 -13.53 -8.17 7.60
CA VAL A 36 -14.33 -8.24 8.84
C VAL A 36 -15.21 -9.49 8.85
N VAL A 37 -15.85 -9.80 7.72
CA VAL A 37 -16.70 -10.98 7.56
C VAL A 37 -15.89 -12.27 7.57
N ALA A 38 -14.70 -12.27 6.94
CA ALA A 38 -13.81 -13.43 6.90
C ALA A 38 -13.24 -13.77 8.29
N GLN A 39 -12.87 -12.76 9.08
CA GLN A 39 -12.37 -12.95 10.45
C GLN A 39 -13.43 -13.50 11.38
N GLY A 40 -14.67 -13.02 11.25
CA GLY A 40 -15.79 -13.51 12.06
C GLY A 40 -15.56 -13.35 13.57
N ASP A 41 -14.96 -12.22 13.98
CA ASP A 41 -14.62 -11.96 15.38
C ASP A 41 -15.85 -12.12 16.30
N PRO A 42 -15.81 -13.06 17.25
CA PRO A 42 -16.94 -13.31 18.15
C PRO A 42 -17.16 -12.16 19.16
N GLN A 43 -16.19 -11.28 19.35
CA GLN A 43 -16.31 -10.12 20.25
C GLN A 43 -16.93 -8.90 19.56
N LEU A 44 -17.07 -8.92 18.24
CA LEU A 44 -17.63 -7.81 17.48
C LEU A 44 -19.14 -7.68 17.76
N GLU A 45 -19.55 -6.58 18.38
CA GLU A 45 -20.93 -6.28 18.73
C GLU A 45 -21.52 -5.10 17.93
N THR A 46 -20.70 -4.18 17.47
CA THR A 46 -21.13 -2.97 16.78
C THR A 46 -20.40 -2.80 15.46
N VAL A 47 -21.14 -2.59 14.39
CA VAL A 47 -20.61 -2.27 13.06
C VAL A 47 -20.93 -0.82 12.74
N VAL A 48 -19.89 -0.03 12.40
CA VAL A 48 -20.00 1.35 11.94
C VAL A 48 -19.79 1.35 10.42
N ASP A 49 -20.89 1.42 9.68
CA ASP A 49 -20.89 1.39 8.22
C ASP A 49 -20.49 2.73 7.64
N LEU A 50 -19.43 2.73 6.83
CA LEU A 50 -18.86 3.94 6.22
C LEU A 50 -19.54 4.34 4.90
N GLN A 51 -20.59 3.62 4.46
CA GLN A 51 -21.22 3.83 3.15
C GLN A 51 -21.79 5.26 2.96
N GLY A 52 -22.28 5.87 4.03
CA GLY A 52 -22.89 7.20 3.98
C GLY A 52 -21.91 8.38 3.95
N LEU A 53 -20.59 8.13 4.05
CA LEU A 53 -19.60 9.19 4.28
C LEU A 53 -18.98 9.76 2.99
N GLY A 54 -19.36 9.26 1.80
CA GLY A 54 -18.81 9.73 0.52
C GLY A 54 -17.31 9.46 0.32
N LEU A 55 -16.78 8.40 0.95
CA LEU A 55 -15.36 8.02 0.90
C LEU A 55 -15.01 7.09 -0.27
N ASP A 56 -15.87 6.96 -1.27
CA ASP A 56 -15.76 6.04 -2.42
C ASP A 56 -15.47 6.76 -3.74
N LYS A 57 -14.94 7.97 -3.68
CA LYS A 57 -14.62 8.77 -4.85
C LYS A 57 -13.15 8.66 -5.24
N ILE A 58 -12.90 8.74 -6.54
CA ILE A 58 -11.59 8.97 -7.15
C ILE A 58 -11.67 10.32 -7.85
N GLU A 59 -10.81 11.25 -7.47
CA GLU A 59 -10.74 12.58 -8.05
C GLU A 59 -9.32 12.86 -8.54
N SER A 60 -9.18 13.43 -9.72
CA SER A 60 -7.88 13.74 -10.33
C SER A 60 -7.79 15.21 -10.66
N ASP A 61 -6.72 15.86 -10.22
CA ASP A 61 -6.42 17.26 -10.48
C ASP A 61 -4.93 17.48 -10.81
N VAL A 62 -4.49 18.73 -10.82
CA VAL A 62 -3.10 19.10 -11.11
C VAL A 62 -2.13 18.65 -10.02
N GLU A 63 -2.59 18.48 -8.78
CA GLU A 63 -1.78 18.05 -7.65
C GLU A 63 -1.54 16.54 -7.68
N GLY A 64 -2.57 15.77 -8.05
CA GLY A 64 -2.49 14.31 -8.05
C GLY A 64 -3.82 13.62 -8.22
N VAL A 65 -3.88 12.40 -7.70
CA VAL A 65 -5.09 11.58 -7.63
C VAL A 65 -5.48 11.38 -6.18
N ARG A 66 -6.70 11.80 -5.83
CA ARG A 66 -7.31 11.61 -4.52
C ARG A 66 -8.12 10.33 -4.53
N LEU A 67 -7.83 9.46 -3.59
CA LEU A 67 -8.42 8.14 -3.47
C LEU A 67 -9.14 8.05 -2.12
N GLY A 68 -10.46 8.03 -2.12
CA GLY A 68 -11.24 7.81 -0.91
C GLY A 68 -10.97 6.44 -0.29
N ALA A 69 -11.02 6.33 1.03
CA ALA A 69 -10.70 5.10 1.73
C ALA A 69 -11.65 3.92 1.40
N ARG A 70 -12.86 4.21 0.90
CA ARG A 70 -13.83 3.19 0.46
C ARG A 70 -13.75 2.87 -1.04
N VAL A 71 -12.87 3.50 -1.80
CA VAL A 71 -12.59 3.07 -3.18
C VAL A 71 -12.23 1.58 -3.16
N THR A 72 -12.89 0.78 -4.02
CA THR A 72 -12.64 -0.65 -4.08
C THR A 72 -11.34 -0.94 -4.84
N LEU A 73 -10.75 -2.09 -4.59
CA LEU A 73 -9.54 -2.50 -5.31
C LEU A 73 -9.82 -2.70 -6.80
N GLN A 74 -11.06 -3.05 -7.16
CA GLN A 74 -11.47 -3.16 -8.56
C GLN A 74 -11.55 -1.78 -9.22
N GLN A 75 -12.10 -0.78 -8.54
CA GLN A 75 -12.09 0.60 -9.04
C GLN A 75 -10.67 1.14 -9.28
N LEU A 76 -9.69 0.78 -8.42
CA LEU A 76 -8.29 1.15 -8.65
C LEU A 76 -7.71 0.57 -9.94
N LEU A 77 -8.17 -0.61 -10.37
CA LEU A 77 -7.73 -1.22 -11.64
C LEU A 77 -8.38 -0.57 -12.86
N GLU A 78 -9.64 -0.17 -12.74
CA GLU A 78 -10.47 0.28 -13.86
C GLU A 78 -10.37 1.78 -14.12
N GLU A 79 -9.95 2.56 -13.11
CA GLU A 79 -9.90 4.01 -13.22
C GLU A 79 -8.69 4.48 -14.04
N ALA A 80 -8.97 5.20 -15.13
CA ALA A 80 -7.94 5.71 -16.04
C ALA A 80 -6.91 6.60 -15.32
N ALA A 81 -7.36 7.48 -14.42
CA ALA A 81 -6.47 8.36 -13.67
C ALA A 81 -5.47 7.59 -12.78
N VAL A 82 -5.82 6.38 -12.31
CA VAL A 82 -4.93 5.51 -11.53
C VAL A 82 -3.97 4.75 -12.45
N SER A 83 -4.45 4.27 -13.59
CA SER A 83 -3.62 3.52 -14.56
C SER A 83 -2.61 4.42 -15.29
N GLU A 84 -2.89 5.70 -15.44
CA GLU A 84 -1.97 6.70 -16.00
C GLU A 84 -0.96 7.22 -14.96
N LEU A 85 -1.23 7.07 -13.69
CA LEU A 85 -0.36 7.55 -12.63
C LEU A 85 0.80 6.58 -12.38
N ALA A 86 2.05 7.06 -12.53
CA ALA A 86 3.26 6.29 -12.24
C ALA A 86 3.25 4.89 -12.91
N ASP A 87 2.98 4.85 -14.22
CA ASP A 87 2.91 3.62 -15.04
C ASP A 87 1.91 2.57 -14.53
N GLY A 88 0.83 2.99 -13.88
CA GLY A 88 -0.19 2.10 -13.34
C GLY A 88 0.29 1.26 -12.16
N LEU A 89 1.28 1.75 -11.41
CA LEU A 89 1.85 1.02 -10.27
C LEU A 89 0.79 0.56 -9.27
N LEU A 90 -0.17 1.43 -8.92
CA LEU A 90 -1.24 1.09 -7.97
C LEU A 90 -2.24 0.09 -8.55
N ALA A 91 -2.60 0.22 -9.82
CA ALA A 91 -3.45 -0.75 -10.51
C ALA A 91 -2.79 -2.13 -10.54
N THR A 92 -1.49 -2.18 -10.89
CA THR A 92 -0.70 -3.42 -10.85
C THR A 92 -0.68 -4.04 -9.45
N ALA A 93 -0.41 -3.25 -8.41
CA ALA A 93 -0.40 -3.73 -7.02
C ALA A 93 -1.78 -4.22 -6.56
N ALA A 94 -2.86 -3.56 -6.98
CA ALA A 94 -4.23 -3.99 -6.67
C ALA A 94 -4.56 -5.34 -7.32
N ASP A 95 -4.08 -5.62 -8.54
CA ASP A 95 -4.31 -6.91 -9.21
C ASP A 95 -3.63 -8.09 -8.48
N TYR A 96 -2.46 -7.85 -7.86
CA TYR A 96 -1.79 -8.84 -7.01
C TYR A 96 -2.50 -9.11 -5.68
N THR A 97 -3.50 -8.33 -5.33
CA THR A 97 -4.03 -8.36 -3.95
C THR A 97 -5.04 -9.47 -3.74
N GLN A 98 -5.95 -9.73 -4.67
CA GLN A 98 -7.06 -10.69 -4.46
C GLN A 98 -7.74 -11.11 -5.78
N SER A 99 -8.67 -12.10 -5.69
CA SER A 99 -9.56 -12.43 -6.80
C SER A 99 -10.53 -11.28 -7.13
N HIS A 100 -11.07 -11.25 -8.34
CA HIS A 100 -12.03 -10.22 -8.78
C HIS A 100 -13.16 -10.00 -7.76
N THR A 101 -13.83 -11.05 -7.30
CA THR A 101 -14.93 -10.94 -6.33
C THR A 101 -14.50 -10.28 -5.01
N LEU A 102 -13.28 -10.56 -4.55
CA LEU A 102 -12.75 -9.95 -3.34
C LEU A 102 -12.28 -8.51 -3.59
N ARG A 103 -11.82 -8.16 -4.79
CA ARG A 103 -11.48 -6.78 -5.15
C ARG A 103 -12.71 -5.87 -5.20
N GLU A 104 -13.88 -6.38 -5.60
CA GLU A 104 -15.14 -5.65 -5.57
C GLU A 104 -15.59 -5.29 -4.13
N GLN A 105 -15.20 -6.09 -3.15
CA GLN A 105 -15.55 -5.88 -1.74
C GLN A 105 -14.41 -5.25 -0.94
N GLY A 106 -13.17 -5.54 -1.32
CA GLY A 106 -11.99 -4.99 -0.65
C GLY A 106 -11.86 -3.50 -0.95
N THR A 107 -11.72 -2.67 0.09
CA THR A 107 -11.52 -1.23 -0.05
C THR A 107 -10.07 -0.86 0.19
N LEU A 108 -9.62 0.26 -0.39
CA LEU A 108 -8.27 0.79 -0.21
C LEU A 108 -7.93 0.93 1.29
N GLY A 109 -8.73 1.69 2.04
CA GLY A 109 -8.52 1.89 3.47
C GLY A 109 -8.57 0.58 4.27
N GLY A 110 -9.54 -0.29 3.97
CA GLY A 110 -9.63 -1.60 4.62
C GLY A 110 -8.37 -2.44 4.39
N THR A 111 -7.85 -2.48 3.16
CA THR A 111 -6.62 -3.21 2.81
C THR A 111 -5.41 -2.66 3.56
N LEU A 112 -5.22 -1.33 3.60
CA LEU A 112 -4.09 -0.69 4.27
C LEU A 112 -4.10 -0.89 5.79
N ILE A 113 -5.28 -0.92 6.41
CA ILE A 113 -5.43 -1.17 7.85
C ILE A 113 -5.05 -2.61 8.20
N VAL A 114 -5.43 -3.60 7.38
CA VAL A 114 -5.15 -5.02 7.65
C VAL A 114 -3.91 -5.55 6.92
N ALA A 115 -3.13 -4.66 6.32
CA ALA A 115 -1.96 -5.00 5.51
C ALA A 115 -0.99 -5.93 6.25
N GLY A 116 -0.67 -7.04 5.62
CA GLY A 116 0.38 -7.96 6.08
C GLY A 116 1.79 -7.54 5.61
N PRO A 117 2.82 -8.33 5.97
CA PRO A 117 4.21 -8.03 5.62
C PRO A 117 4.47 -7.91 4.11
N ALA A 118 3.76 -8.67 3.28
CA ALA A 118 3.91 -8.70 1.82
C ALA A 118 2.75 -7.99 1.10
N ASP A 119 2.14 -6.96 1.72
CA ASP A 119 1.02 -6.25 1.11
C ASP A 119 1.46 -5.43 -0.12
N PRO A 120 0.92 -5.72 -1.33
CA PRO A 120 1.33 -5.07 -2.56
C PRO A 120 1.02 -3.58 -2.60
N LEU A 121 -0.19 -3.17 -2.14
CA LEU A 121 -0.61 -1.76 -2.17
C LEU A 121 0.21 -0.91 -1.23
N THR A 122 0.46 -1.38 -0.01
CA THR A 122 1.35 -0.69 0.94
C THR A 122 2.75 -0.54 0.35
N THR A 123 3.28 -1.60 -0.28
CA THR A 123 4.60 -1.58 -0.92
C THR A 123 4.65 -0.57 -2.07
N ALA A 124 3.62 -0.52 -2.93
CA ALA A 124 3.53 0.43 -4.03
C ALA A 124 3.41 1.89 -3.54
N LEU A 125 2.55 2.14 -2.55
CA LEU A 125 2.36 3.48 -1.99
C LEU A 125 3.60 4.03 -1.29
N LEU A 126 4.47 3.17 -0.74
CA LEU A 126 5.71 3.59 -0.11
C LEU A 126 6.72 4.24 -1.07
N VAL A 127 6.68 3.92 -2.37
CA VAL A 127 7.57 4.53 -3.38
C VAL A 127 6.95 5.73 -4.08
N LEU A 128 5.65 5.96 -3.90
CA LEU A 128 4.96 7.15 -4.41
C LEU A 128 4.99 8.28 -3.37
N ASP A 129 4.92 9.52 -3.84
CA ASP A 129 4.73 10.66 -2.93
C ASP A 129 3.25 10.74 -2.57
N THR A 130 2.92 10.16 -1.42
CA THR A 130 1.55 9.98 -0.97
C THR A 130 1.34 10.59 0.40
N ASP A 131 0.33 11.42 0.51
CA ASP A 131 -0.20 11.89 1.78
C ASP A 131 -1.45 11.09 2.15
N VAL A 132 -1.60 10.78 3.43
CA VAL A 132 -2.77 10.09 3.98
C VAL A 132 -3.54 11.01 4.91
N ARG A 133 -4.86 11.04 4.74
CA ARG A 133 -5.80 11.70 5.64
C ARG A 133 -6.49 10.69 6.53
N TYR A 134 -6.57 10.99 7.80
CA TYR A 134 -7.30 10.19 8.79
C TYR A 134 -7.91 11.09 9.87
N ALA A 135 -8.95 10.61 10.52
CA ALA A 135 -9.66 11.31 11.59
C ALA A 135 -9.48 10.63 12.95
N ASP A 136 -9.27 11.47 14.03
CA ASP A 136 -9.15 11.04 15.44
C ASP A 136 -9.60 12.16 16.43
N PRO A 137 -10.84 12.48 16.60
CA PRO A 137 -11.90 12.72 15.61
C PRO A 137 -11.59 13.86 14.64
N VAL A 138 -10.56 14.68 14.95
CA VAL A 138 -10.09 15.78 14.08
C VAL A 138 -9.34 15.19 12.88
N LEU A 139 -9.48 15.82 11.73
CA LEU A 139 -8.77 15.43 10.52
C LEU A 139 -7.28 15.77 10.61
N HIS A 140 -6.45 14.79 10.31
CA HIS A 140 -5.00 14.89 10.22
C HIS A 140 -4.54 14.53 8.82
N THR A 141 -3.42 15.10 8.41
CA THR A 141 -2.70 14.71 7.18
C THR A 141 -1.26 14.38 7.54
N ALA A 142 -0.76 13.29 7.01
CA ALA A 142 0.62 12.85 7.23
C ALA A 142 1.18 12.15 5.98
N PRO A 143 2.51 12.12 5.78
CA PRO A 143 3.11 11.27 4.77
C PRO A 143 2.76 9.81 4.99
N PHE A 144 2.51 9.06 3.90
CA PHE A 144 2.15 7.65 3.99
C PHE A 144 3.21 6.79 4.69
N THR A 145 4.48 7.15 4.56
CA THR A 145 5.58 6.50 5.29
C THR A 145 5.42 6.59 6.81
N SER A 146 4.94 7.74 7.32
CA SER A 146 4.63 7.93 8.74
C SER A 146 3.43 7.09 9.16
N PHE A 147 2.39 7.01 8.32
CA PHE A 147 1.24 6.14 8.57
C PHE A 147 1.68 4.67 8.73
N VAL A 148 2.48 4.15 7.81
CA VAL A 148 2.99 2.76 7.88
C VAL A 148 3.83 2.55 9.15
N ALA A 149 4.67 3.53 9.55
CA ALA A 149 5.49 3.43 10.74
C ALA A 149 4.66 3.37 12.05
N TYR A 150 3.55 4.11 12.12
CA TYR A 150 2.71 4.23 13.31
C TYR A 150 1.38 3.48 13.20
N ARG A 151 1.16 2.69 12.15
CA ARG A 151 -0.11 2.01 11.85
C ARG A 151 -0.73 1.28 13.03
N ASP A 152 0.05 0.47 13.74
CA ASP A 152 -0.46 -0.32 14.85
C ASP A 152 -0.97 0.54 16.03
N ARG A 153 -0.35 1.72 16.24
CA ARG A 153 -0.84 2.70 17.20
C ARG A 153 -2.16 3.32 16.71
N LEU A 154 -2.22 3.72 15.45
CA LEU A 154 -3.40 4.34 14.84
C LEU A 154 -4.60 3.38 14.86
N ILE A 155 -4.38 2.09 14.60
CA ILE A 155 -5.43 1.06 14.71
C ILE A 155 -5.95 0.94 16.15
N ARG A 156 -5.04 0.93 17.15
CA ARG A 156 -5.45 0.85 18.57
C ARG A 156 -6.28 2.05 19.01
N THR A 157 -6.00 3.24 18.49
CA THR A 157 -6.79 4.45 18.79
C THR A 157 -8.03 4.57 17.91
N ARG A 158 -8.28 3.59 17.02
CA ARG A 158 -9.46 3.53 16.15
C ARG A 158 -9.64 4.77 15.28
N VAL A 159 -8.55 5.23 14.69
CA VAL A 159 -8.62 6.29 13.68
C VAL A 159 -9.40 5.79 12.46
N LEU A 160 -10.08 6.70 11.80
CA LEU A 160 -10.72 6.45 10.51
C LEU A 160 -9.85 6.97 9.38
N LEU A 161 -9.32 6.09 8.54
CA LEU A 161 -8.69 6.47 7.28
C LEU A 161 -9.76 7.03 6.34
N THR A 162 -9.56 8.21 5.78
CA THR A 162 -10.56 8.89 4.95
C THR A 162 -10.14 8.98 3.49
N GLU A 163 -8.89 9.34 3.20
CA GLU A 163 -8.41 9.63 1.85
C GLU A 163 -6.89 9.43 1.75
N LEU A 164 -6.43 9.10 0.55
CA LEU A 164 -5.03 9.22 0.13
C LEU A 164 -4.93 10.22 -1.02
N LEU A 165 -3.92 11.09 -0.98
CA LEU A 165 -3.50 11.90 -2.11
C LEU A 165 -2.18 11.36 -2.65
N VAL A 166 -2.23 10.78 -3.84
CA VAL A 166 -1.01 10.36 -4.57
C VAL A 166 -0.62 11.47 -5.53
N LYS A 167 0.48 12.15 -5.24
CA LYS A 167 0.94 13.30 -6.01
C LYS A 167 1.41 12.89 -7.40
N ARG A 168 1.24 13.78 -8.37
CA ARG A 168 1.74 13.54 -9.73
C ARG A 168 3.25 13.48 -9.74
N PRO A 169 3.83 12.42 -10.29
CA PRO A 169 5.27 12.36 -10.46
C PRO A 169 5.76 13.29 -11.56
N PRO A 170 7.06 13.70 -11.54
CA PRO A 170 7.70 14.40 -12.63
C PRO A 170 7.57 13.70 -13.98
N VAL A 171 7.59 14.46 -15.09
CA VAL A 171 7.38 13.94 -16.46
C VAL A 171 8.36 12.81 -16.81
N ARG A 172 9.65 12.96 -16.46
CA ARG A 172 10.67 11.94 -16.71
C ARG A 172 10.86 11.04 -15.51
N SER A 173 9.82 10.30 -15.18
CA SER A 173 9.86 9.32 -14.12
C SER A 173 9.06 8.08 -14.50
N ALA A 174 9.39 6.97 -13.88
CA ALA A 174 8.67 5.72 -14.07
C ALA A 174 8.66 4.86 -12.82
N ALA A 175 7.70 3.97 -12.75
CA ALA A 175 7.60 3.00 -11.67
C ALA A 175 7.49 1.56 -12.22
N ALA A 176 7.82 0.60 -11.38
CA ALA A 176 7.68 -0.81 -11.69
C ALA A 176 7.34 -1.61 -10.43
N PHE A 177 6.58 -2.69 -10.62
CA PHE A 177 6.22 -3.64 -9.58
C PHE A 177 6.64 -5.05 -9.99
N GLU A 178 7.22 -5.79 -9.06
CA GLU A 178 7.60 -7.19 -9.21
C GLU A 178 7.09 -7.98 -8.01
N GLY A 179 6.62 -9.19 -8.24
CA GLY A 179 6.11 -10.04 -7.16
C GLY A 179 6.29 -11.52 -7.46
N VAL A 180 6.48 -12.31 -6.42
CA VAL A 180 6.51 -13.77 -6.49
C VAL A 180 5.50 -14.36 -5.52
N GLY A 181 4.63 -15.22 -6.02
CA GLY A 181 3.67 -16.02 -5.27
C GLY A 181 3.73 -17.48 -5.71
N ARG A 182 2.93 -18.36 -5.10
CA ARG A 182 2.84 -19.77 -5.52
C ARG A 182 2.16 -19.92 -6.89
N SER A 183 1.25 -19.02 -7.18
CA SER A 183 0.62 -18.89 -8.49
C SER A 183 0.45 -17.41 -8.84
N PRO A 184 0.20 -17.05 -10.12
CA PRO A 184 0.00 -15.65 -10.54
C PRO A 184 -1.18 -14.95 -9.86
N LYS A 185 -2.09 -15.68 -9.23
CA LYS A 185 -3.27 -15.14 -8.54
C LYS A 185 -3.20 -15.20 -7.02
N ASP A 186 -2.11 -15.77 -6.47
CA ASP A 186 -1.88 -15.78 -5.04
C ASP A 186 -1.30 -14.44 -4.58
N ARG A 187 -1.55 -14.10 -3.32
CA ARG A 187 -0.84 -12.98 -2.69
C ARG A 187 0.67 -13.22 -2.77
N PRO A 188 1.47 -12.18 -3.02
CA PRO A 188 2.92 -12.33 -3.04
C PRO A 188 3.48 -12.87 -1.73
N ILE A 189 4.49 -13.72 -1.85
CA ILE A 189 5.36 -14.12 -0.74
C ILE A 189 6.34 -12.99 -0.46
N VAL A 190 6.89 -12.44 -1.56
CA VAL A 190 7.75 -11.25 -1.58
C VAL A 190 7.33 -10.38 -2.78
N CYS A 191 7.34 -9.07 -2.60
CA CYS A 191 7.13 -8.11 -3.68
C CYS A 191 8.08 -6.92 -3.55
N ALA A 192 8.29 -6.24 -4.67
CA ALA A 192 9.11 -5.05 -4.77
C ALA A 192 8.38 -4.00 -5.60
N ALA A 193 8.40 -2.76 -5.15
CA ALA A 193 7.99 -1.59 -5.92
C ALA A 193 9.18 -0.64 -6.03
N ALA A 194 9.41 -0.11 -7.22
CA ALA A 194 10.46 0.85 -7.47
C ALA A 194 9.91 2.07 -8.22
N TYR A 195 10.50 3.22 -7.95
CA TYR A 195 10.24 4.47 -8.65
C TYR A 195 11.58 5.15 -8.95
N VAL A 196 11.72 5.66 -10.16
CA VAL A 196 12.93 6.38 -10.61
C VAL A 196 12.52 7.62 -11.38
N ALA A 197 13.06 8.80 -10.99
CA ALA A 197 13.01 10.02 -11.79
C ALA A 197 14.38 10.32 -12.38
N VAL A 198 14.39 10.86 -13.61
CA VAL A 198 15.62 11.04 -14.41
C VAL A 198 15.72 12.49 -14.88
N GLU A 199 16.90 13.07 -14.73
CA GLU A 199 17.28 14.35 -15.33
C GLU A 199 18.68 14.22 -15.93
N GLU A 200 18.89 14.78 -17.13
CA GLU A 200 20.16 14.70 -17.85
C GLU A 200 20.76 13.28 -17.97
N GLY A 201 19.90 12.27 -18.04
CA GLY A 201 20.30 10.87 -18.19
C GLY A 201 20.78 10.18 -16.90
N LEU A 202 20.66 10.83 -15.75
CA LEU A 202 21.00 10.27 -14.44
C LEU A 202 19.76 10.23 -13.53
N PRO A 203 19.66 9.27 -12.60
CA PRO A 203 18.56 9.22 -11.66
C PRO A 203 18.72 10.32 -10.60
N THR A 204 17.78 11.26 -10.58
CA THR A 204 17.70 12.32 -9.57
C THR A 204 16.96 11.86 -8.34
N GLU A 205 16.06 10.89 -8.52
CA GLU A 205 15.34 10.25 -7.44
C GLU A 205 15.26 8.74 -7.70
N VAL A 206 15.51 7.97 -6.66
CA VAL A 206 15.37 6.51 -6.63
C VAL A 206 14.64 6.14 -5.37
N ARG A 207 13.55 5.38 -5.49
CA ARG A 207 12.78 4.83 -4.36
C ARG A 207 12.60 3.33 -4.56
N LEU A 208 12.78 2.56 -3.50
CA LEU A 208 12.59 1.12 -3.51
C LEU A 208 11.93 0.68 -2.21
N ALA A 209 10.82 -0.02 -2.34
CA ALA A 209 10.15 -0.68 -1.22
C ALA A 209 10.06 -2.18 -1.45
N LEU A 210 10.18 -2.94 -0.37
CA LEU A 210 10.04 -4.40 -0.34
C LEU A 210 8.90 -4.79 0.60
N GLY A 211 8.07 -5.72 0.15
CA GLY A 211 7.09 -6.42 0.96
C GLY A 211 7.48 -7.88 1.14
N GLY A 212 7.25 -8.45 2.33
CA GLY A 212 7.56 -9.84 2.66
C GLY A 212 9.01 -10.12 3.04
N ALA A 213 9.84 -9.08 3.07
CA ALA A 213 11.26 -9.15 3.45
C ALA A 213 11.54 -8.65 4.88
N ASP A 214 10.49 -8.19 5.58
CA ASP A 214 10.53 -7.78 6.98
C ASP A 214 9.14 -7.98 7.60
N SER A 215 8.96 -7.64 8.86
CA SER A 215 7.69 -7.69 9.60
C SER A 215 6.56 -6.84 8.98
N ARG A 216 6.90 -5.87 8.15
CA ARG A 216 6.03 -4.97 7.37
C ARG A 216 6.72 -4.55 6.08
N PRO A 217 5.98 -3.98 5.09
CA PRO A 217 6.62 -3.37 3.93
C PRO A 217 7.55 -2.23 4.33
N VAL A 218 8.75 -2.19 3.75
CA VAL A 218 9.82 -1.26 4.13
C VAL A 218 10.44 -0.58 2.92
N ARG A 219 10.84 0.69 3.05
CA ARG A 219 11.68 1.39 2.07
C ARG A 219 13.15 1.16 2.37
N LEU A 220 13.94 0.95 1.32
CA LEU A 220 15.38 0.73 1.42
C LEU A 220 16.16 2.03 1.24
N LEU A 221 16.04 2.97 2.19
CA LEU A 221 16.62 4.32 2.12
C LEU A 221 18.13 4.32 1.85
N LYS A 222 18.88 3.34 2.38
CA LYS A 222 20.32 3.20 2.12
C LYS A 222 20.60 2.90 0.66
N THR A 223 19.87 1.95 0.08
CA THR A 223 19.96 1.60 -1.34
C THR A 223 19.62 2.79 -2.23
N GLU A 224 18.54 3.51 -1.90
CA GLU A 224 18.10 4.70 -2.63
C GLU A 224 19.19 5.77 -2.66
N HIS A 225 19.81 6.05 -1.52
CA HIS A 225 20.89 7.02 -1.40
C HIS A 225 22.12 6.64 -2.23
N LEU A 226 22.51 5.36 -2.20
CA LEU A 226 23.69 4.86 -2.95
C LEU A 226 23.50 4.91 -4.47
N LEU A 227 22.24 4.78 -4.94
CA LEU A 227 21.93 4.73 -6.37
C LEU A 227 21.61 6.10 -6.98
N LYS A 228 21.26 7.10 -6.18
CA LYS A 228 21.00 8.46 -6.66
C LYS A 228 22.21 9.05 -7.34
N GLY A 229 22.03 9.61 -8.55
CA GLY A 229 23.10 10.19 -9.36
C GLY A 229 24.02 9.15 -10.04
N GLN A 230 23.71 7.85 -9.94
CA GLN A 230 24.52 6.77 -10.52
C GLN A 230 23.77 6.09 -11.67
N LEU A 231 24.47 5.80 -12.77
CA LEU A 231 23.90 4.92 -13.82
C LEU A 231 23.55 3.56 -13.21
N LEU A 232 22.27 3.17 -13.35
CA LEU A 232 21.80 1.91 -12.79
C LEU A 232 22.20 0.74 -13.71
N THR A 233 23.11 -0.08 -13.24
CA THR A 233 23.47 -1.38 -13.84
C THR A 233 23.14 -2.50 -12.86
N ALA A 234 22.94 -3.70 -13.36
CA ALA A 234 22.64 -4.85 -12.50
C ALA A 234 23.66 -5.02 -11.36
N ALA A 235 24.96 -4.86 -11.66
CA ALA A 235 26.03 -4.99 -10.67
C ALA A 235 25.96 -3.91 -9.58
N LYS A 236 25.73 -2.63 -9.97
CA LYS A 236 25.61 -1.53 -9.01
C LYS A 236 24.35 -1.67 -8.12
N VAL A 237 23.23 -2.06 -8.72
CA VAL A 237 21.99 -2.28 -7.97
C VAL A 237 22.16 -3.41 -6.96
N THR A 238 22.73 -4.55 -7.37
CA THR A 238 23.02 -5.66 -6.44
C THR A 238 23.97 -5.22 -5.31
N ALA A 239 25.03 -4.51 -5.61
CA ALA A 239 25.96 -3.99 -4.60
C ALA A 239 25.30 -3.01 -3.62
N ALA A 240 24.36 -2.17 -4.10
CA ALA A 240 23.62 -1.22 -3.26
C ALA A 240 22.53 -1.90 -2.41
N LEU A 241 21.98 -3.03 -2.86
CA LEU A 241 20.99 -3.80 -2.11
C LEU A 241 21.58 -4.54 -0.92
N ALA A 242 22.77 -5.13 -1.07
CA ALA A 242 23.38 -6.03 -0.09
C ALA A 242 23.41 -5.48 1.35
N PRO A 243 23.87 -4.23 1.64
CA PRO A 243 23.92 -3.72 3.00
C PRO A 243 22.53 -3.47 3.60
N ALA A 244 21.53 -3.14 2.78
CA ALA A 244 20.17 -2.92 3.26
C ALA A 244 19.47 -4.25 3.55
N LEU A 245 19.67 -5.28 2.72
CA LEU A 245 19.09 -6.61 2.91
C LEU A 245 19.62 -7.30 4.16
N ALA A 246 20.88 -7.05 4.53
CA ALA A 246 21.48 -7.60 5.75
C ALA A 246 20.83 -7.11 7.05
N GLU A 247 20.03 -6.02 6.99
CA GLU A 247 19.30 -5.46 8.13
C GLU A 247 17.84 -5.90 8.19
N LEU A 248 17.37 -6.67 7.22
CA LEU A 248 15.99 -7.14 7.17
C LEU A 248 15.82 -8.47 7.93
N HIS A 249 14.69 -8.61 8.58
CA HIS A 249 14.36 -9.76 9.42
C HIS A 249 12.99 -10.36 9.06
N PRO A 250 12.86 -11.02 7.88
CA PRO A 250 11.60 -11.65 7.52
C PRO A 250 11.29 -12.84 8.43
N THR A 251 10.01 -13.07 8.67
CA THR A 251 9.55 -14.24 9.41
C THR A 251 9.31 -15.39 8.42
N ALA A 252 9.87 -16.57 8.72
CA ALA A 252 9.59 -17.79 7.97
C ALA A 252 8.15 -18.28 8.23
N ASP A 253 7.53 -18.83 7.20
CA ASP A 253 6.24 -19.51 7.28
C ASP A 253 6.18 -20.67 6.26
N PHE A 254 5.01 -21.28 6.09
CA PHE A 254 4.81 -22.38 5.12
C PHE A 254 4.98 -21.95 3.64
N LEU A 255 5.04 -20.64 3.35
CA LEU A 255 5.22 -20.09 2.00
C LEU A 255 6.70 -19.91 1.64
N GLY A 256 7.57 -19.67 2.63
CA GLY A 256 8.99 -19.46 2.36
C GLY A 256 9.84 -19.31 3.61
N SER A 257 11.09 -19.79 3.52
CA SER A 257 12.11 -19.60 4.55
C SER A 257 12.61 -18.14 4.58
N VAL A 258 13.36 -17.79 5.63
CA VAL A 258 14.03 -16.47 5.75
C VAL A 258 14.96 -16.25 4.55
N GLU A 259 15.78 -17.26 4.23
CA GLU A 259 16.76 -17.20 3.13
C GLU A 259 16.07 -16.99 1.79
N TYR A 260 15.00 -17.73 1.51
CA TYR A 260 14.20 -17.57 0.29
C TYR A 260 13.64 -16.16 0.16
N ARG A 261 13.10 -15.61 1.24
CA ARG A 261 12.51 -14.25 1.23
C ARG A 261 13.56 -13.18 0.96
N LEU A 262 14.76 -13.30 1.55
CA LEU A 262 15.87 -12.37 1.31
C LEU A 262 16.43 -12.49 -0.11
N GLU A 263 16.59 -13.72 -0.63
CA GLU A 263 17.02 -13.95 -2.00
C GLU A 263 16.02 -13.37 -3.01
N MET A 264 14.71 -13.61 -2.82
CA MET A 264 13.69 -13.03 -3.68
C MET A 264 13.61 -11.53 -3.54
N ALA A 265 13.81 -10.95 -2.37
CA ALA A 265 13.87 -9.51 -2.17
C ALA A 265 15.00 -8.86 -2.98
N GLU A 266 16.19 -9.47 -3.06
CA GLU A 266 17.29 -9.04 -3.92
C GLU A 266 16.89 -9.10 -5.40
N VAL A 267 16.40 -10.27 -5.86
CA VAL A 267 16.05 -10.49 -7.26
C VAL A 267 14.95 -9.53 -7.73
N LEU A 268 13.85 -9.42 -6.95
CA LEU A 268 12.70 -8.59 -7.33
C LEU A 268 13.02 -7.11 -7.18
N GLY A 269 13.74 -6.70 -6.13
CA GLY A 269 14.19 -5.31 -5.95
C GLY A 269 15.07 -4.85 -7.09
N ARG A 270 16.03 -5.69 -7.53
CA ARG A 270 16.87 -5.40 -8.70
C ARG A 270 16.05 -5.31 -9.99
N ARG A 271 15.12 -6.24 -10.23
CA ARG A 271 14.27 -6.22 -11.42
C ARG A 271 13.40 -4.97 -11.46
N ALA A 272 12.71 -4.65 -10.38
CA ALA A 272 11.86 -3.47 -10.28
C ALA A 272 12.65 -2.17 -10.53
N LEU A 273 13.83 -2.01 -9.91
CA LEU A 273 14.67 -0.83 -10.13
C LEU A 273 15.14 -0.70 -11.56
N LEU A 274 15.61 -1.78 -12.18
CA LEU A 274 16.08 -1.74 -13.58
C LEU A 274 14.93 -1.49 -14.55
N ALA A 275 13.75 -2.07 -14.31
CA ALA A 275 12.57 -1.83 -15.13
C ALA A 275 12.09 -0.37 -15.03
N ALA A 276 12.01 0.19 -13.82
CA ALA A 276 11.67 1.60 -13.62
C ALA A 276 12.69 2.53 -14.27
N TRP A 277 13.98 2.25 -14.12
CA TRP A 277 15.05 2.99 -14.74
C TRP A 277 14.96 3.01 -16.27
N GLU A 278 14.78 1.85 -16.90
CA GLU A 278 14.67 1.75 -18.35
C GLU A 278 13.46 2.50 -18.91
N ARG A 279 12.32 2.45 -18.20
CA ARG A 279 11.11 3.20 -18.56
C ARG A 279 11.33 4.70 -18.44
N ALA A 280 11.84 5.18 -17.29
CA ALA A 280 12.08 6.60 -17.04
C ALA A 280 13.03 7.25 -18.03
N ARG A 281 13.99 6.51 -18.57
CA ARG A 281 14.92 7.02 -19.62
C ARG A 281 14.27 7.16 -21.00
N ARG A 282 13.16 6.47 -21.25
CA ARG A 282 12.43 6.50 -22.54
C ARG A 282 11.28 7.50 -22.53
N ALA A 283 10.80 7.90 -21.34
CA ALA A 283 9.81 8.94 -21.13
C ALA A 283 10.43 10.34 -21.32
#